data_d87e4b24caafa4261bdb3360bb938e02
#
_entry.id   d87e4b24caafa4261bdb3360bb938e02
#
_cell.length_a   1.000
_cell.length_b   1.000
_cell.length_c   1.000
_cell.angle_alpha   90.00
_cell.angle_beta   90.00
_cell.angle_gamma   90.00
#
_symmetry.space_group_name_H-M   'P 1'
#
loop_
_entity.id
_entity.type
_entity.pdbx_description
1 polymer ?
#
loop_
_entity_poly.entity_id
_entity_poly.type
_entity_poly.pdbx_seq_one_letter_code
_entity_poly.pdbx_strand_id
1 'polypeptide(L)'
;MPEVEHLGQYDAGVSYKKAIFGFILAVIIISLGAAYFILSRVTITLLPKTETKELSIDLTLDSQSNNVDLDKNIIHGVLLSKENQKIAKFNNIPPKRIEENATGSVTIHNGYTRAQGFKKGEILVTTESNPPQKVTLKENVIVYRNQTKTVPVIALEKGIAGQIPPSKFVFEKYDDFMNEHVQITNSEALSGGIRTATLVTENDIEVARNKALEEIVEKNFNELNDNIREGEKLYRENSINNITSFHSSIAAPFETDHFEISMTVKTTVAIFKKDDLTAVVENKLRNMADNDQEFLGYNPENLSFKIRRLSTEDQSANLEIKINGKFQPKLSTKIFNKDEIKGYNKRALEAHYRNFDDLEQIKVRFWPNFRKTVPEMDSRIIIEIQN
;
A
#
# COMPACT_ATOMS: atom_id res chain seq x y z
N MET A 1 -109.46 -52.82 -37.57
CA MET A 1 -108.88 -51.59 -37.03
C MET A 1 -107.51 -52.05 -36.48
N PRO A 2 -106.40 -51.64 -37.11
CA PRO A 2 -105.11 -51.96 -36.56
C PRO A 2 -104.63 -50.79 -35.67
N GLU A 3 -104.04 -51.15 -34.58
CA GLU A 3 -103.41 -50.41 -33.54
C GLU A 3 -102.18 -49.66 -34.05
N VAL A 4 -102.05 -48.36 -33.70
CA VAL A 4 -100.83 -47.50 -34.03
C VAL A 4 -99.85 -47.68 -32.90
N GLU A 5 -98.71 -48.32 -33.17
CA GLU A 5 -97.56 -48.36 -32.30
C GLU A 5 -96.89 -46.97 -32.22
N HIS A 6 -96.77 -46.42 -30.96
CA HIS A 6 -95.98 -45.23 -30.64
C HIS A 6 -94.51 -45.60 -30.66
N LEU A 7 -93.80 -45.15 -31.70
CA LEU A 7 -92.33 -45.13 -31.70
C LEU A 7 -91.81 -44.05 -30.73
N GLY A 8 -91.17 -44.54 -29.70
CA GLY A 8 -90.51 -43.70 -28.70
C GLY A 8 -89.41 -42.83 -29.34
N GLN A 9 -89.48 -41.55 -29.11
CA GLN A 9 -88.46 -40.59 -29.46
C GLN A 9 -87.20 -40.87 -28.55
N TYR A 10 -86.15 -41.39 -29.12
CA TYR A 10 -84.85 -41.47 -28.52
C TYR A 10 -84.26 -40.06 -28.40
N ASP A 11 -84.04 -39.58 -27.16
CA ASP A 11 -83.43 -38.28 -26.80
C ASP A 11 -81.90 -38.40 -27.08
N ALA A 12 -81.46 -38.24 -28.32
CA ALA A 12 -80.08 -38.31 -28.76
C ALA A 12 -79.27 -37.05 -28.41
N GLY A 13 -79.92 -35.99 -27.85
CA GLY A 13 -79.30 -34.69 -27.67
C GLY A 13 -78.26 -34.64 -26.53
N VAL A 14 -78.47 -35.38 -25.46
CA VAL A 14 -77.60 -35.36 -24.25
C VAL A 14 -76.32 -36.16 -24.50
N SER A 15 -76.41 -37.27 -25.22
CA SER A 15 -75.26 -38.13 -25.54
C SER A 15 -74.29 -37.42 -26.50
N TYR A 16 -74.78 -36.66 -27.47
CA TYR A 16 -73.98 -35.96 -28.46
C TYR A 16 -73.17 -34.77 -27.83
N LYS A 17 -73.77 -34.00 -26.94
CA LYS A 17 -73.10 -32.97 -26.19
C LYS A 17 -71.96 -33.48 -25.33
N LYS A 18 -72.13 -34.65 -24.67
CA LYS A 18 -71.08 -35.34 -23.90
C LYS A 18 -69.95 -35.83 -24.80
N ALA A 19 -70.25 -36.34 -25.99
CA ALA A 19 -69.28 -36.79 -26.98
C ALA A 19 -68.45 -35.61 -27.54
N ILE A 20 -69.08 -34.48 -27.86
CA ILE A 20 -68.41 -33.26 -28.28
C ILE A 20 -67.47 -32.73 -27.16
N PHE A 21 -67.97 -32.65 -25.94
CA PHE A 21 -67.15 -32.21 -24.80
C PHE A 21 -65.93 -33.10 -24.56
N GLY A 22 -66.11 -34.46 -24.63
CA GLY A 22 -65.03 -35.44 -24.56
C GLY A 22 -64.00 -35.25 -25.68
N PHE A 23 -64.47 -35.01 -26.91
CA PHE A 23 -63.58 -34.74 -28.04
C PHE A 23 -62.79 -33.45 -27.86
N ILE A 24 -63.41 -32.35 -27.47
CA ILE A 24 -62.73 -31.06 -27.21
C ILE A 24 -61.68 -31.22 -26.11
N LEU A 25 -62.01 -31.92 -25.02
CA LEU A 25 -61.10 -32.19 -23.93
C LEU A 25 -59.89 -33.03 -24.42
N ALA A 26 -60.12 -34.05 -25.21
CA ALA A 26 -59.05 -34.86 -25.80
C ALA A 26 -58.14 -34.03 -26.70
N VAL A 27 -58.68 -33.17 -27.55
CA VAL A 27 -57.90 -32.22 -28.39
C VAL A 27 -57.07 -31.26 -27.55
N ILE A 28 -57.65 -30.72 -26.47
CA ILE A 28 -56.91 -29.84 -25.53
C ILE A 28 -55.75 -30.61 -24.88
N ILE A 29 -55.99 -31.83 -24.39
CA ILE A 29 -54.93 -32.66 -23.78
C ILE A 29 -53.81 -32.99 -24.76
N ILE A 30 -54.17 -33.37 -25.99
CA ILE A 30 -53.20 -33.65 -27.06
C ILE A 30 -52.44 -32.39 -27.41
N SER A 31 -53.12 -31.24 -27.54
CA SER A 31 -52.48 -29.94 -27.83
C SER A 31 -51.55 -29.50 -26.71
N LEU A 32 -51.93 -29.64 -25.46
CA LEU A 32 -51.06 -29.35 -24.29
C LEU A 32 -49.87 -30.33 -24.23
N GLY A 33 -50.07 -31.60 -24.53
CA GLY A 33 -48.99 -32.59 -24.66
C GLY A 33 -48.00 -32.21 -25.79
N ALA A 34 -48.53 -31.90 -26.97
CA ALA A 34 -47.72 -31.44 -28.09
C ALA A 34 -46.95 -30.15 -27.76
N ALA A 35 -47.62 -29.17 -27.16
CA ALA A 35 -46.99 -27.95 -26.71
C ALA A 35 -45.87 -28.18 -25.64
N TYR A 36 -46.10 -29.12 -24.73
CA TYR A 36 -45.09 -29.52 -23.74
C TYR A 36 -43.83 -30.08 -24.42
N PHE A 37 -43.98 -30.95 -25.42
CA PHE A 37 -42.85 -31.51 -26.16
C PHE A 37 -42.16 -30.48 -27.05
N ILE A 38 -42.93 -29.65 -27.76
CA ILE A 38 -42.40 -28.68 -28.71
C ILE A 38 -41.73 -27.49 -28.03
N LEU A 39 -42.27 -26.98 -26.93
CA LEU A 39 -41.77 -25.79 -26.23
C LEU A 39 -40.66 -26.08 -25.22
N SER A 40 -40.51 -27.37 -24.81
CA SER A 40 -39.52 -27.70 -23.78
C SER A 40 -38.09 -27.51 -24.26
N ARG A 41 -37.27 -26.83 -23.45
CA ARG A 41 -35.83 -26.60 -23.69
C ARG A 41 -35.03 -26.68 -22.38
N VAL A 42 -33.76 -26.96 -22.52
CA VAL A 42 -32.77 -26.86 -21.41
C VAL A 42 -31.66 -25.92 -21.83
N THR A 43 -31.27 -25.03 -20.94
CA THR A 43 -30.07 -24.20 -21.04
C THR A 43 -29.07 -24.66 -20.00
N ILE A 44 -27.90 -25.07 -20.47
CA ILE A 44 -26.77 -25.49 -19.65
C ILE A 44 -25.69 -24.42 -19.81
N THR A 45 -25.48 -23.63 -18.81
CA THR A 45 -24.44 -22.59 -18.78
C THR A 45 -23.20 -23.17 -18.13
N LEU A 46 -22.13 -23.27 -18.87
CA LEU A 46 -20.83 -23.76 -18.43
C LEU A 46 -20.01 -22.61 -17.90
N LEU A 47 -19.41 -22.78 -16.72
CA LEU A 47 -18.48 -21.85 -16.13
C LEU A 47 -17.09 -22.50 -16.14
N PRO A 48 -16.19 -22.13 -17.07
CA PRO A 48 -14.82 -22.65 -17.08
C PRO A 48 -14.04 -22.22 -15.86
N LYS A 49 -13.07 -23.02 -15.44
CA LYS A 49 -12.09 -22.60 -14.45
C LYS A 49 -11.25 -21.47 -15.03
N THR A 50 -11.07 -20.39 -14.26
CA THR A 50 -10.17 -19.31 -14.65
C THR A 50 -8.91 -19.33 -13.80
N GLU A 51 -7.78 -19.12 -14.45
CA GLU A 51 -6.48 -19.00 -13.83
C GLU A 51 -5.95 -17.57 -14.02
N THR A 52 -5.29 -17.03 -13.00
CA THR A 52 -4.60 -15.75 -13.10
C THR A 52 -3.10 -16.00 -13.11
N LYS A 53 -2.43 -15.59 -14.20
CA LYS A 53 -0.97 -15.65 -14.32
C LYS A 53 -0.38 -14.25 -14.24
N GLU A 54 0.67 -14.10 -13.44
CA GLU A 54 1.43 -12.84 -13.35
C GLU A 54 2.45 -12.77 -14.47
N LEU A 55 2.46 -11.66 -15.20
CA LEU A 55 3.46 -11.29 -16.18
C LEU A 55 4.38 -10.23 -15.57
N SER A 56 5.69 -10.50 -15.59
CA SER A 56 6.73 -9.53 -15.28
C SER A 56 7.67 -9.45 -16.46
N ILE A 57 7.79 -8.27 -17.09
CA ILE A 57 8.65 -8.05 -18.25
C ILE A 57 9.47 -6.78 -18.09
N ASP A 58 10.67 -6.81 -18.65
CA ASP A 58 11.46 -5.61 -18.89
C ASP A 58 11.14 -5.04 -20.27
N LEU A 59 10.77 -3.77 -20.31
CA LEU A 59 10.46 -3.02 -21.51
C LEU A 59 11.47 -1.90 -21.67
N THR A 60 11.98 -1.72 -22.88
CA THR A 60 12.90 -0.63 -23.21
C THR A 60 12.13 0.51 -23.92
N LEU A 61 12.24 1.71 -23.37
CA LEU A 61 11.90 2.94 -24.07
C LEU A 61 13.11 3.40 -24.84
N ASP A 62 12.92 3.69 -26.13
CA ASP A 62 13.98 4.19 -27.00
C ASP A 62 13.44 5.35 -27.84
N SER A 63 14.09 6.51 -27.76
CA SER A 63 13.68 7.69 -28.52
C SER A 63 13.99 7.60 -30.01
N GLN A 64 14.91 6.71 -30.38
CA GLN A 64 15.30 6.49 -31.78
C GLN A 64 14.41 5.43 -32.45
N SER A 65 13.70 4.63 -31.70
CA SER A 65 12.74 3.66 -32.26
C SER A 65 11.50 4.37 -32.76
N ASN A 66 11.14 4.16 -34.02
CA ASN A 66 9.92 4.73 -34.61
C ASN A 66 8.71 3.81 -34.49
N ASN A 67 8.93 2.54 -34.21
CA ASN A 67 7.88 1.50 -34.16
C ASN A 67 8.02 0.66 -32.91
N VAL A 68 6.91 0.02 -32.51
CA VAL A 68 6.87 -1.00 -31.45
C VAL A 68 7.56 -2.27 -31.95
N ASP A 69 8.57 -2.74 -31.22
CA ASP A 69 9.19 -4.06 -31.45
C ASP A 69 8.69 -5.03 -30.35
N LEU A 70 7.70 -5.85 -30.72
CA LEU A 70 7.05 -6.80 -29.82
C LEU A 70 7.98 -7.94 -29.38
N ASP A 71 8.98 -8.28 -30.19
CA ASP A 71 9.90 -9.37 -29.91
C ASP A 71 10.94 -8.93 -28.88
N LYS A 72 11.50 -7.74 -29.07
CA LYS A 72 12.53 -7.16 -28.21
C LYS A 72 11.95 -6.35 -27.04
N ASN A 73 10.66 -6.18 -26.95
CA ASN A 73 9.97 -5.33 -25.98
C ASN A 73 10.48 -3.87 -26.01
N ILE A 74 10.57 -3.29 -27.20
CA ILE A 74 10.99 -1.90 -27.38
C ILE A 74 9.77 -1.09 -27.83
N ILE A 75 9.53 0.05 -27.19
CA ILE A 75 8.55 1.04 -27.64
C ILE A 75 9.20 2.40 -27.79
N HIS A 76 8.59 3.24 -28.63
CA HIS A 76 9.01 4.63 -28.70
C HIS A 76 8.72 5.36 -27.37
N GLY A 77 9.71 6.06 -26.85
CA GLY A 77 9.55 6.88 -25.65
C GLY A 77 10.61 7.95 -25.54
N VAL A 78 10.27 9.06 -24.93
CA VAL A 78 11.14 10.21 -24.77
C VAL A 78 11.36 10.49 -23.30
N LEU A 79 12.59 10.84 -22.93
CA LEU A 79 12.93 11.32 -21.59
C LEU A 79 12.85 12.84 -21.56
N LEU A 80 11.96 13.38 -20.76
CA LEU A 80 11.90 14.80 -20.48
C LEU A 80 12.47 15.09 -19.11
N SER A 81 13.25 16.14 -18.99
CA SER A 81 13.81 16.60 -17.73
C SER A 81 13.49 18.07 -17.51
N LYS A 82 13.20 18.41 -16.27
CA LYS A 82 13.06 19.80 -15.83
C LYS A 82 13.84 20.00 -14.55
N GLU A 83 14.57 21.11 -14.47
CA GLU A 83 15.32 21.49 -13.30
C GLU A 83 14.84 22.85 -12.79
N ASN A 84 14.47 22.92 -11.53
CA ASN A 84 14.09 24.12 -10.85
C ASN A 84 14.80 24.25 -9.52
N GLN A 85 15.05 25.50 -9.14
CA GLN A 85 15.60 25.89 -7.86
C GLN A 85 14.53 26.57 -7.01
N LYS A 86 14.59 26.35 -5.70
CA LYS A 86 13.80 27.06 -4.72
C LYS A 86 14.66 27.51 -3.55
N ILE A 87 14.47 28.77 -3.15
CA ILE A 87 14.93 29.32 -1.87
C ILE A 87 13.70 29.40 -0.97
N ALA A 88 13.74 28.73 0.15
CA ALA A 88 12.64 28.71 1.11
C ALA A 88 13.13 29.24 2.46
N LYS A 89 12.35 30.17 3.03
CA LYS A 89 12.58 30.74 4.36
C LYS A 89 11.67 30.07 5.37
N PHE A 90 12.24 29.63 6.47
CA PHE A 90 11.54 29.05 7.59
C PHE A 90 11.68 29.97 8.78
N ASN A 91 10.56 30.50 9.25
CA ASN A 91 10.48 31.46 10.35
C ASN A 91 9.61 30.85 11.48
N ASN A 92 9.65 31.47 12.64
CA ASN A 92 8.83 31.08 13.80
C ASN A 92 9.08 29.63 14.26
N ILE A 93 10.35 29.23 14.32
CA ILE A 93 10.74 27.96 14.92
C ILE A 93 10.27 27.98 16.38
N PRO A 94 9.48 27.00 16.82
CA PRO A 94 8.98 26.98 18.19
C PRO A 94 10.11 26.79 19.19
N PRO A 95 10.06 27.49 20.35
CA PRO A 95 11.05 27.29 21.38
C PRO A 95 11.01 25.86 21.92
N LYS A 96 12.17 25.29 22.12
CA LYS A 96 12.37 23.92 22.63
C LYS A 96 12.99 23.99 24.02
N ARG A 97 12.65 23.03 24.86
CA ARG A 97 13.29 22.82 26.15
C ARG A 97 14.65 22.18 25.92
N ILE A 98 15.71 22.85 26.40
CA ILE A 98 17.09 22.38 26.32
C ILE A 98 17.53 21.95 27.70
N GLU A 99 18.08 20.77 27.83
CA GLU A 99 18.63 20.24 29.07
C GLU A 99 20.14 20.53 29.13
N GLU A 100 20.53 21.25 30.14
CA GLU A 100 21.92 21.62 30.47
C GLU A 100 22.31 21.10 31.84
N ASN A 101 23.58 21.19 32.18
CA ASN A 101 24.03 20.84 33.53
C ASN A 101 23.71 22.00 34.50
N ALA A 102 23.02 21.71 35.58
CA ALA A 102 22.76 22.70 36.64
C ALA A 102 24.07 23.12 37.31
N THR A 103 24.12 24.36 37.72
CA THR A 103 25.28 24.93 38.41
C THR A 103 24.90 25.49 39.78
N GLY A 104 25.84 25.54 40.65
CA GLY A 104 25.66 26.11 42.00
C GLY A 104 26.99 26.13 42.77
N SER A 105 26.91 26.14 44.08
CA SER A 105 28.08 26.09 44.92
C SER A 105 27.87 25.13 46.08
N VAL A 106 28.95 24.54 46.53
CA VAL A 106 28.99 23.77 47.77
C VAL A 106 29.92 24.46 48.78
N THR A 107 29.60 24.33 50.04
CA THR A 107 30.42 24.80 51.16
C THR A 107 31.14 23.60 51.75
N ILE A 108 32.49 23.65 51.79
CA ILE A 108 33.34 22.61 52.28
C ILE A 108 33.92 23.07 53.58
N HIS A 109 33.63 22.40 54.73
CA HIS A 109 34.19 22.59 55.99
C HIS A 109 35.25 21.51 56.33
N ASN A 110 36.48 21.92 56.66
CA ASN A 110 37.54 20.98 56.93
C ASN A 110 37.74 20.84 58.47
N GLY A 111 37.16 19.80 59.08
CA GLY A 111 37.36 19.39 60.43
C GLY A 111 38.62 18.54 60.67
N TYR A 112 39.40 18.27 59.63
CA TYR A 112 40.62 17.49 59.72
C TYR A 112 41.76 18.29 60.30
N THR A 113 42.79 17.63 60.79
CA THR A 113 43.93 18.25 61.52
C THR A 113 44.90 19.05 60.67
N ARG A 114 44.84 18.87 59.33
CA ARG A 114 45.70 19.50 58.30
C ARG A 114 44.89 20.16 57.21
N ALA A 115 45.49 21.09 56.49
CA ALA A 115 44.90 21.63 55.27
C ALA A 115 44.64 20.54 54.26
N GLN A 116 43.48 20.60 53.60
CA GLN A 116 43.06 19.66 52.53
C GLN A 116 42.93 20.40 51.19
N GLY A 117 43.50 19.82 50.14
CA GLY A 117 43.43 20.33 48.78
C GLY A 117 42.54 19.44 47.90
N PHE A 118 41.55 20.05 47.34
CA PHE A 118 40.62 19.36 46.41
C PHE A 118 40.82 19.92 44.99
N LYS A 119 40.82 19.03 44.00
CA LYS A 119 41.10 19.40 42.60
C LYS A 119 39.83 19.63 41.83
N LYS A 120 39.89 20.51 40.86
CA LYS A 120 38.87 20.63 39.80
C LYS A 120 38.58 19.26 39.17
N GLY A 121 37.32 18.95 38.99
CA GLY A 121 36.85 17.67 38.41
C GLY A 121 36.65 16.56 39.45
N GLU A 122 37.00 16.76 40.73
CA GLU A 122 36.65 15.78 41.76
C GLU A 122 35.14 15.69 41.91
N ILE A 123 34.65 14.45 42.07
CA ILE A 123 33.23 14.14 42.11
C ILE A 123 32.74 14.12 43.55
N LEU A 124 31.66 14.81 43.79
CA LEU A 124 30.88 14.81 45.02
C LEU A 124 29.57 14.07 44.78
N VAL A 125 29.15 13.26 45.71
CA VAL A 125 27.94 12.44 45.67
C VAL A 125 27.03 12.80 46.83
N THR A 126 25.73 12.98 46.55
CA THR A 126 24.75 13.23 47.62
C THR A 126 24.56 12.00 48.48
N THR A 127 24.41 12.21 49.83
CA THR A 127 24.22 11.12 50.79
C THR A 127 22.76 10.79 51.08
N GLU A 128 21.84 11.70 50.77
CA GLU A 128 20.43 11.61 51.17
C GLU A 128 19.47 11.38 50.03
N SER A 129 19.95 11.38 48.78
CA SER A 129 19.11 11.14 47.58
C SER A 129 19.23 9.70 47.07
N ASN A 130 18.14 9.21 46.53
CA ASN A 130 18.09 7.90 45.86
C ASN A 130 17.39 8.02 44.48
N PRO A 131 18.09 7.83 43.34
CA PRO A 131 19.53 7.52 43.29
C PRO A 131 20.41 8.67 43.72
N PRO A 132 21.67 8.40 44.15
CA PRO A 132 22.63 9.42 44.49
C PRO A 132 22.95 10.33 43.31
N GLN A 133 22.90 11.66 43.52
CA GLN A 133 23.20 12.65 42.48
C GLN A 133 24.66 13.09 42.59
N LYS A 134 25.28 13.41 41.45
CA LYS A 134 26.71 13.71 41.36
C LYS A 134 26.96 15.11 40.85
N VAL A 135 27.94 15.80 41.47
CA VAL A 135 28.44 17.09 40.98
C VAL A 135 29.98 17.06 40.93
N THR A 136 30.57 17.95 40.14
CA THR A 136 32.03 18.10 40.12
C THR A 136 32.45 19.51 40.53
N LEU A 137 33.63 19.62 41.15
CA LEU A 137 34.25 20.92 41.48
C LEU A 137 34.68 21.62 40.16
N LYS A 138 34.34 22.91 40.03
CA LYS A 138 34.75 23.72 38.86
C LYS A 138 36.15 24.31 38.97
N GLU A 139 36.73 24.32 40.18
CA GLU A 139 38.05 24.87 40.46
C GLU A 139 38.78 24.10 41.58
N ASN A 140 40.10 24.33 41.68
CA ASN A 140 40.90 23.80 42.75
C ASN A 140 40.64 24.63 44.02
N VAL A 141 40.58 23.97 45.19
CA VAL A 141 40.39 24.65 46.48
C VAL A 141 41.30 24.06 47.57
N ILE A 142 41.86 24.89 48.39
CA ILE A 142 42.54 24.47 49.60
C ILE A 142 41.74 25.01 50.78
N VAL A 143 41.33 24.12 51.69
CA VAL A 143 40.59 24.45 52.91
C VAL A 143 41.48 24.16 54.11
N TYR A 144 41.88 25.19 54.88
CA TYR A 144 42.69 25.00 56.01
C TYR A 144 41.90 24.42 57.21
N ARG A 145 42.60 23.91 58.22
CA ARG A 145 42.00 23.30 59.40
C ARG A 145 40.97 24.23 60.04
N ASN A 146 39.79 23.70 60.38
CA ASN A 146 38.64 24.39 60.94
C ASN A 146 38.17 25.61 60.15
N GLN A 147 38.48 25.65 58.78
CA GLN A 147 37.99 26.68 57.93
C GLN A 147 36.89 26.11 56.96
N THR A 148 36.10 27.03 56.48
CA THR A 148 35.04 26.78 55.53
C THR A 148 35.31 27.55 54.22
N LYS A 149 35.14 26.92 53.08
CA LYS A 149 35.19 27.59 51.76
C LYS A 149 34.04 27.17 50.90
N THR A 150 33.49 28.12 50.18
CA THR A 150 32.46 27.89 49.13
C THR A 150 33.15 27.75 47.80
N VAL A 151 32.77 26.73 47.04
CA VAL A 151 33.37 26.34 45.76
C VAL A 151 32.27 26.11 44.74
N PRO A 152 32.41 26.65 43.53
CA PRO A 152 31.46 26.41 42.46
C PRO A 152 31.48 24.95 41.98
N VAL A 153 30.30 24.40 41.73
CA VAL A 153 30.11 23.04 41.24
C VAL A 153 29.20 23.02 40.01
N ILE A 154 29.25 21.91 39.29
CA ILE A 154 28.37 21.63 38.16
C ILE A 154 27.84 20.20 38.31
N ALA A 155 26.51 20.02 38.13
CA ALA A 155 25.90 18.70 38.14
C ALA A 155 26.38 17.88 36.95
N LEU A 156 26.59 16.58 37.14
CA LEU A 156 26.94 15.66 36.04
C LEU A 156 25.75 15.31 35.19
N GLU A 157 24.57 15.24 35.79
CA GLU A 157 23.33 14.99 35.07
C GLU A 157 22.72 16.28 34.54
N LYS A 158 22.13 16.20 33.39
CA LYS A 158 21.42 17.32 32.74
C LYS A 158 19.95 17.36 33.17
N GLY A 159 19.32 18.48 32.91
CA GLY A 159 17.87 18.64 33.10
C GLY A 159 17.49 18.76 34.59
N ILE A 160 16.27 18.29 34.89
CA ILE A 160 15.72 18.33 36.26
C ILE A 160 16.58 17.51 37.24
N ALA A 161 17.12 16.39 36.78
CA ALA A 161 17.92 15.53 37.65
C ALA A 161 19.18 16.21 38.16
N GLY A 162 19.70 17.21 37.44
CA GLY A 162 20.83 18.01 37.88
C GLY A 162 20.49 19.13 38.87
N GLN A 163 19.20 19.46 39.07
CA GLN A 163 18.74 20.50 40.01
C GLN A 163 18.69 19.94 41.45
N ILE A 164 19.86 19.78 42.03
CA ILE A 164 20.02 19.15 43.35
C ILE A 164 19.56 20.11 44.45
N PRO A 165 18.58 19.75 45.29
CA PRO A 165 18.15 20.55 46.42
C PRO A 165 19.26 20.66 47.47
N PRO A 166 19.09 21.52 48.53
CA PRO A 166 20.01 21.54 49.65
C PRO A 166 20.23 20.12 50.19
N SER A 167 21.49 19.69 50.18
CA SER A 167 21.88 18.30 50.45
C SER A 167 23.28 18.23 51.08
N LYS A 168 23.59 17.09 51.70
CA LYS A 168 24.94 16.75 52.12
C LYS A 168 25.63 15.92 51.03
N PHE A 169 26.93 16.15 50.88
CA PHE A 169 27.77 15.47 49.92
C PHE A 169 28.97 14.82 50.58
N VAL A 170 29.50 13.80 49.92
CA VAL A 170 30.77 13.17 50.21
C VAL A 170 31.59 13.09 48.91
N PHE A 171 32.91 13.10 49.05
CA PHE A 171 33.76 12.83 47.88
C PHE A 171 33.69 11.35 47.53
N GLU A 172 33.40 11.04 46.25
CA GLU A 172 33.36 9.67 45.77
C GLU A 172 34.70 8.95 45.91
N LYS A 173 35.79 9.68 45.82
CA LYS A 173 37.16 9.17 45.78
C LYS A 173 37.71 8.83 47.15
N TYR A 174 37.23 9.48 48.22
CA TYR A 174 37.80 9.38 49.55
C TYR A 174 37.10 8.32 50.39
N ASP A 175 37.85 7.80 51.39
CA ASP A 175 37.34 6.83 52.34
C ASP A 175 36.38 7.48 53.36
N ASP A 176 35.72 6.66 54.14
CA ASP A 176 34.75 7.10 55.14
C ASP A 176 35.40 8.03 56.18
N PHE A 177 36.67 7.76 56.57
CA PHE A 177 37.40 8.55 57.55
C PHE A 177 37.56 10.00 57.05
N MET A 178 37.97 10.25 55.86
CA MET A 178 38.05 11.58 55.22
C MET A 178 36.69 12.24 55.10
N ASN A 179 35.71 11.51 54.70
CA ASN A 179 34.31 11.98 54.43
C ASN A 179 33.64 12.36 55.82
N GLU A 180 33.98 11.69 56.90
CA GLU A 180 33.51 12.08 58.27
C GLU A 180 34.09 13.39 58.77
N HIS A 181 35.34 13.71 58.40
CA HIS A 181 36.03 14.91 58.83
C HIS A 181 35.86 16.12 57.92
N VAL A 182 35.39 15.91 56.69
CA VAL A 182 35.12 16.95 55.66
C VAL A 182 33.64 17.04 55.42
N GLN A 183 32.99 18.06 56.00
CA GLN A 183 31.58 18.29 55.83
C GLN A 183 31.33 19.13 54.57
N ILE A 184 30.46 18.63 53.63
CA ILE A 184 30.15 19.31 52.38
C ILE A 184 28.65 19.46 52.27
N THR A 185 28.18 20.68 52.05
CA THR A 185 26.74 20.97 51.88
C THR A 185 26.55 22.05 50.83
N ASN A 186 25.41 22.04 50.16
CA ASN A 186 24.89 23.20 49.45
C ASN A 186 23.75 23.80 50.28
N SER A 187 23.76 25.11 50.50
CA SER A 187 22.70 25.83 51.19
C SER A 187 21.54 26.21 50.28
N GLU A 188 21.80 26.29 49.00
CA GLU A 188 20.84 26.61 47.95
C GLU A 188 20.81 25.49 46.91
N ALA A 189 19.65 25.26 46.33
CA ALA A 189 19.54 24.28 45.23
C ALA A 189 20.41 24.67 44.04
N LEU A 190 21.03 23.68 43.40
CA LEU A 190 21.67 23.91 42.10
C LEU A 190 20.61 24.37 41.12
N SER A 191 20.90 25.43 40.38
CA SER A 191 19.97 26.06 39.46
C SER A 191 20.45 25.96 38.00
N GLY A 192 19.58 26.25 37.06
CA GLY A 192 19.80 25.98 35.62
C GLY A 192 19.29 24.60 35.26
N GLY A 193 20.04 23.85 34.50
CA GLY A 193 19.65 22.51 34.10
C GLY A 193 18.59 22.48 33.00
N ILE A 194 17.71 23.48 32.94
CA ILE A 194 16.70 23.62 31.90
C ILE A 194 16.63 25.07 31.46
N ARG A 195 16.71 25.30 30.17
CA ARG A 195 16.38 26.59 29.59
C ARG A 195 15.45 26.37 28.35
N THR A 196 14.73 27.40 28.03
CA THR A 196 13.94 27.43 26.79
C THR A 196 14.68 28.30 25.81
N ALA A 197 14.93 27.75 24.64
CA ALA A 197 15.55 28.49 23.54
C ALA A 197 14.97 28.05 22.19
N THR A 198 15.00 28.92 21.23
CA THR A 198 14.65 28.61 19.85
C THR A 198 15.85 27.93 19.19
N LEU A 199 15.79 26.61 19.06
CA LEU A 199 16.87 25.77 18.56
C LEU A 199 16.42 25.07 17.28
N VAL A 200 17.09 25.35 16.17
CA VAL A 200 16.95 24.59 14.95
C VAL A 200 17.76 23.30 15.07
N THR A 201 17.12 22.18 14.84
CA THR A 201 17.73 20.85 14.88
C THR A 201 17.91 20.28 13.48
N GLU A 202 18.68 19.20 13.31
CA GLU A 202 18.79 18.45 12.06
C GLU A 202 17.41 18.06 11.53
N ASN A 203 16.50 17.62 12.40
CA ASN A 203 15.15 17.26 12.01
C ASN A 203 14.36 18.44 11.41
N ASP A 204 14.55 19.66 11.92
CA ASP A 204 13.89 20.84 11.36
C ASP A 204 14.41 21.14 9.94
N ILE A 205 15.71 20.97 9.69
CA ILE A 205 16.31 21.11 8.36
C ILE A 205 15.82 20.01 7.42
N GLU A 206 15.69 18.76 7.91
CA GLU A 206 15.19 17.66 7.10
C GLU A 206 13.71 17.84 6.71
N VAL A 207 12.86 18.25 7.64
CA VAL A 207 11.46 18.60 7.37
C VAL A 207 11.37 19.72 6.33
N ALA A 208 12.19 20.76 6.46
CA ALA A 208 12.27 21.86 5.52
C ALA A 208 12.71 21.38 4.13
N ARG A 209 13.71 20.51 4.08
CA ARG A 209 14.23 19.89 2.85
C ARG A 209 13.15 19.09 2.13
N ASN A 210 12.44 18.23 2.88
CA ASN A 210 11.39 17.37 2.30
C ASN A 210 10.23 18.21 1.75
N LYS A 211 9.82 19.26 2.46
CA LYS A 211 8.80 20.20 2.00
C LYS A 211 9.22 20.92 0.73
N ALA A 212 10.46 21.43 0.69
CA ALA A 212 10.99 22.10 -0.51
C ALA A 212 11.12 21.16 -1.69
N LEU A 213 11.52 19.90 -1.46
CA LEU A 213 11.60 18.86 -2.49
C LEU A 213 10.22 18.61 -3.12
N GLU A 214 9.19 18.42 -2.29
CA GLU A 214 7.82 18.21 -2.77
C GLU A 214 7.32 19.37 -3.63
N GLU A 215 7.53 20.61 -3.18
CA GLU A 215 7.11 21.80 -3.90
C GLU A 215 7.86 22.01 -5.23
N ILE A 216 9.17 21.68 -5.29
CA ILE A 216 9.95 21.75 -6.53
C ILE A 216 9.53 20.64 -7.49
N VAL A 217 9.33 19.43 -7.01
CA VAL A 217 8.87 18.30 -7.81
C VAL A 217 7.49 18.58 -8.40
N GLU A 218 6.57 19.13 -7.61
CA GLU A 218 5.25 19.54 -8.10
C GLU A 218 5.36 20.57 -9.22
N LYS A 219 6.18 21.60 -9.03
CA LYS A 219 6.44 22.63 -10.04
C LYS A 219 7.03 22.03 -11.32
N ASN A 220 8.05 21.15 -11.18
CA ASN A 220 8.68 20.48 -12.30
C ASN A 220 7.66 19.65 -13.10
N PHE A 221 6.76 18.95 -12.40
CA PHE A 221 5.70 18.16 -13.02
C PHE A 221 4.73 19.02 -13.82
N ASN A 222 4.27 20.12 -13.24
CA ASN A 222 3.35 21.03 -13.93
C ASN A 222 3.99 21.57 -15.22
N GLU A 223 5.25 22.01 -15.16
CA GLU A 223 5.97 22.50 -16.31
C GLU A 223 6.29 21.41 -17.36
N LEU A 224 6.50 20.17 -16.95
CA LEU A 224 6.67 19.03 -17.86
C LEU A 224 5.34 18.65 -18.51
N ASN A 225 4.23 18.70 -17.77
CA ASN A 225 2.91 18.36 -18.28
C ASN A 225 2.45 19.31 -19.40
N ASP A 226 2.85 20.58 -19.34
CA ASP A 226 2.52 21.56 -20.38
C ASP A 226 3.21 21.26 -21.74
N ASN A 227 4.17 20.35 -21.75
CA ASN A 227 4.95 19.99 -22.96
C ASN A 227 4.58 18.60 -23.53
N ILE A 228 3.53 17.96 -23.03
CA ILE A 228 3.08 16.63 -23.50
C ILE A 228 2.27 16.76 -24.79
N ARG A 229 2.49 15.83 -25.74
CA ARG A 229 1.75 15.75 -26.99
C ARG A 229 0.45 14.94 -26.81
N GLU A 230 -0.47 15.12 -27.74
CA GLU A 230 -1.71 14.35 -27.77
C GLU A 230 -1.43 12.84 -27.86
N GLY A 231 -2.07 12.07 -26.97
CA GLY A 231 -1.88 10.61 -26.87
C GLY A 231 -0.72 10.14 -25.98
N GLU A 232 0.17 11.05 -25.57
CA GLU A 232 1.22 10.76 -24.60
C GLU A 232 0.70 10.97 -23.18
N LYS A 233 1.25 10.23 -22.22
CA LYS A 233 0.87 10.37 -20.80
C LYS A 233 2.12 10.44 -19.92
N LEU A 234 2.08 11.35 -18.96
CA LEU A 234 3.08 11.48 -17.91
C LEU A 234 2.61 10.71 -16.67
N TYR A 235 3.51 9.92 -16.10
CA TYR A 235 3.25 9.11 -14.91
C TYR A 235 4.13 9.60 -13.76
N ARG A 236 3.50 10.26 -12.79
CA ARG A 236 4.19 10.88 -11.65
C ARG A 236 4.92 9.85 -10.78
N GLU A 237 4.34 8.69 -10.61
CA GLU A 237 4.85 7.61 -9.75
C GLU A 237 6.19 7.05 -10.26
N ASN A 238 6.51 7.31 -11.52
CA ASN A 238 7.70 6.80 -12.19
C ASN A 238 8.72 7.89 -12.54
N SER A 239 8.68 9.02 -11.84
CA SER A 239 9.68 10.05 -11.97
C SER A 239 10.95 9.73 -11.18
N ILE A 240 12.08 10.17 -11.70
CA ILE A 240 13.35 10.19 -10.97
C ILE A 240 13.66 11.64 -10.59
N ASN A 241 13.74 11.89 -9.27
CA ASN A 241 14.02 13.21 -8.73
C ASN A 241 15.41 13.21 -8.12
N ASN A 242 16.33 13.92 -8.75
CA ASN A 242 17.70 14.08 -8.30
C ASN A 242 17.90 15.47 -7.69
N ILE A 243 18.29 15.54 -6.44
CA ILE A 243 18.73 16.79 -5.81
C ILE A 243 20.14 17.09 -6.34
N THR A 244 20.26 18.12 -7.18
CA THR A 244 21.53 18.52 -7.77
C THR A 244 22.30 19.49 -6.89
N SER A 245 21.60 20.21 -6.00
CA SER A 245 22.19 21.14 -5.03
C SER A 245 21.29 21.25 -3.81
N PHE A 246 21.89 21.26 -2.62
CA PHE A 246 21.24 21.58 -1.36
C PHE A 246 22.18 22.39 -0.48
N HIS A 247 21.69 23.49 0.05
CA HIS A 247 22.41 24.35 0.98
C HIS A 247 21.45 24.84 2.08
N SER A 248 21.88 24.78 3.32
CA SER A 248 21.22 25.42 4.46
C SER A 248 22.06 26.61 4.92
N SER A 249 21.42 27.72 5.27
CA SER A 249 22.09 28.91 5.77
C SER A 249 22.76 28.70 7.13
N ILE A 250 22.41 27.62 7.83
CA ILE A 250 22.96 27.25 9.14
C ILE A 250 23.30 25.76 9.18
N ALA A 251 24.22 25.41 10.05
CA ALA A 251 24.46 24.01 10.45
C ALA A 251 23.76 23.76 11.79
N ALA A 252 22.97 22.71 11.88
CA ALA A 252 22.30 22.33 13.12
C ALA A 252 23.24 21.53 14.04
N PRO A 253 23.08 21.62 15.38
CA PRO A 253 22.10 22.45 16.10
C PRO A 253 22.52 23.93 16.16
N PHE A 254 21.59 24.86 15.92
CA PHE A 254 21.86 26.31 15.95
C PHE A 254 20.70 27.08 16.61
N GLU A 255 21.03 28.03 17.49
CA GLU A 255 20.03 28.85 18.18
C GLU A 255 19.64 30.03 17.31
N THR A 256 18.49 29.90 16.66
CA THR A 256 17.84 30.94 15.85
C THR A 256 16.36 30.62 15.68
N ASP A 257 15.55 31.63 15.40
CA ASP A 257 14.14 31.51 15.14
C ASP A 257 13.81 31.38 13.62
N HIS A 258 14.82 31.47 12.77
CA HIS A 258 14.69 31.38 11.32
C HIS A 258 15.92 30.77 10.65
N PHE A 259 15.72 30.20 9.47
CA PHE A 259 16.78 29.78 8.57
C PHE A 259 16.27 29.72 7.12
N GLU A 260 17.19 29.65 6.18
CA GLU A 260 16.89 29.50 4.77
C GLU A 260 17.52 28.23 4.23
N ILE A 261 16.83 27.61 3.29
CA ILE A 261 17.39 26.54 2.46
C ILE A 261 17.34 26.94 0.99
N SER A 262 18.35 26.55 0.24
CA SER A 262 18.37 26.61 -1.22
C SER A 262 18.52 25.19 -1.74
N MET A 263 17.61 24.79 -2.64
CA MET A 263 17.64 23.44 -3.21
C MET A 263 17.35 23.52 -4.70
N THR A 264 18.10 22.75 -5.48
CA THR A 264 17.86 22.52 -6.90
C THR A 264 17.54 21.05 -7.13
N VAL A 265 16.46 20.79 -7.85
CA VAL A 265 16.01 19.43 -8.15
C VAL A 265 15.79 19.27 -9.64
N LYS A 266 16.42 18.26 -10.21
CA LYS A 266 16.16 17.79 -11.58
C LYS A 266 15.21 16.62 -11.54
N THR A 267 14.00 16.81 -12.07
CA THR A 267 12.99 15.77 -12.26
C THR A 267 13.09 15.26 -13.68
N THR A 268 13.23 13.94 -13.86
CA THR A 268 13.23 13.28 -15.16
C THR A 268 12.06 12.29 -15.20
N VAL A 269 11.31 12.34 -16.30
CA VAL A 269 10.15 11.48 -16.56
C VAL A 269 10.29 10.80 -17.90
N ALA A 270 9.75 9.60 -18.01
CA ALA A 270 9.61 8.92 -19.29
C ALA A 270 8.20 9.15 -19.82
N ILE A 271 8.10 9.52 -21.08
CA ILE A 271 6.85 9.74 -21.81
C ILE A 271 6.77 8.77 -22.96
N PHE A 272 5.64 8.11 -23.08
CA PHE A 272 5.35 7.13 -24.13
C PHE A 272 3.84 7.04 -24.39
N LYS A 273 3.46 6.45 -25.52
CA LYS A 273 2.05 6.21 -25.83
C LYS A 273 1.55 4.98 -25.07
N LYS A 274 0.38 5.14 -24.42
CA LYS A 274 -0.26 4.06 -23.70
C LYS A 274 -0.57 2.85 -24.61
N ASP A 275 -0.96 3.11 -25.86
CA ASP A 275 -1.31 2.08 -26.82
C ASP A 275 -0.12 1.19 -27.17
N ASP A 276 1.09 1.77 -27.28
CA ASP A 276 2.31 1.01 -27.56
C ASP A 276 2.64 0.06 -26.39
N LEU A 277 2.51 0.53 -25.16
CA LEU A 277 2.67 -0.29 -23.96
C LEU A 277 1.64 -1.41 -23.92
N THR A 278 0.37 -1.08 -24.18
CA THR A 278 -0.74 -2.05 -24.22
C THR A 278 -0.48 -3.14 -25.24
N ALA A 279 -0.01 -2.79 -26.44
CA ALA A 279 0.30 -3.76 -27.50
C ALA A 279 1.38 -4.77 -27.07
N VAL A 280 2.44 -4.33 -26.40
CA VAL A 280 3.50 -5.23 -25.90
C VAL A 280 2.94 -6.15 -24.81
N VAL A 281 2.21 -5.59 -23.85
CA VAL A 281 1.62 -6.35 -22.73
C VAL A 281 0.67 -7.41 -23.24
N GLU A 282 -0.26 -7.05 -24.14
CA GLU A 282 -1.22 -8.00 -24.71
C GLU A 282 -0.53 -9.11 -25.51
N ASN A 283 0.47 -8.76 -26.32
CA ASN A 283 1.23 -9.76 -27.08
C ASN A 283 1.89 -10.79 -26.14
N LYS A 284 2.54 -10.29 -25.08
CA LYS A 284 3.21 -11.19 -24.11
C LYS A 284 2.22 -12.04 -23.33
N LEU A 285 1.10 -11.47 -22.87
CA LEU A 285 0.06 -12.22 -22.19
C LEU A 285 -0.56 -13.29 -23.09
N ARG A 286 -0.84 -12.98 -24.36
CA ARG A 286 -1.32 -13.98 -25.33
C ARG A 286 -0.33 -15.13 -25.53
N ASN A 287 0.97 -14.81 -25.57
CA ASN A 287 2.04 -15.81 -25.73
C ASN A 287 2.28 -16.62 -24.44
N MET A 288 1.76 -16.20 -23.28
CA MET A 288 1.79 -16.99 -22.04
C MET A 288 0.68 -18.05 -21.98
N ALA A 289 -0.31 -17.99 -22.87
CA ALA A 289 -1.33 -19.02 -22.93
C ALA A 289 -0.72 -20.33 -23.43
N ASP A 290 -0.91 -21.40 -22.65
CA ASP A 290 -0.53 -22.75 -23.07
C ASP A 290 -1.39 -23.19 -24.28
N ASN A 291 -0.98 -24.26 -24.99
CA ASN A 291 -1.68 -24.71 -26.19
C ASN A 291 -3.15 -25.06 -25.92
N ASP A 292 -3.44 -25.48 -24.71
CA ASP A 292 -4.77 -25.87 -24.21
C ASP A 292 -5.51 -24.74 -23.49
N GLN A 293 -4.93 -23.53 -23.46
CA GLN A 293 -5.51 -22.34 -22.81
C GLN A 293 -5.82 -21.24 -23.82
N GLU A 294 -6.70 -20.34 -23.45
CA GLU A 294 -6.94 -19.07 -24.11
C GLU A 294 -6.84 -17.90 -23.15
N PHE A 295 -6.32 -16.80 -23.65
CA PHE A 295 -6.23 -15.56 -22.92
C PHE A 295 -7.57 -14.81 -22.97
N LEU A 296 -8.14 -14.51 -21.80
CA LEU A 296 -9.42 -13.80 -21.67
C LEU A 296 -9.27 -12.27 -21.64
N GLY A 297 -8.13 -11.80 -21.14
CA GLY A 297 -7.88 -10.37 -20.97
C GLY A 297 -7.17 -10.06 -19.66
N TYR A 298 -6.99 -8.79 -19.41
CA TYR A 298 -6.42 -8.25 -18.16
C TYR A 298 -7.15 -6.97 -17.76
N ASN A 299 -7.00 -6.54 -16.50
CA ASN A 299 -7.50 -5.23 -16.08
C ASN A 299 -6.37 -4.19 -16.24
N PRO A 300 -6.50 -3.19 -17.14
CA PRO A 300 -5.49 -2.17 -17.36
C PRO A 300 -5.20 -1.29 -16.13
N GLU A 301 -6.11 -1.24 -15.15
CA GLU A 301 -5.91 -0.50 -13.91
C GLU A 301 -4.88 -1.17 -12.98
N ASN A 302 -4.69 -2.48 -13.14
CA ASN A 302 -3.71 -3.25 -12.38
C ASN A 302 -2.32 -3.23 -13.02
N LEU A 303 -2.15 -2.52 -14.13
CA LEU A 303 -0.86 -2.35 -14.76
C LEU A 303 0.02 -1.48 -13.88
N SER A 304 1.09 -2.04 -13.35
CA SER A 304 2.13 -1.31 -12.66
C SER A 304 3.42 -1.35 -13.46
N PHE A 305 4.15 -0.26 -13.46
CA PHE A 305 5.47 -0.19 -14.06
C PHE A 305 6.40 0.69 -13.22
N LYS A 306 7.69 0.40 -13.28
CA LYS A 306 8.72 1.12 -12.55
C LYS A 306 9.93 1.32 -13.42
N ILE A 307 10.48 2.55 -13.43
CA ILE A 307 11.75 2.81 -14.09
C ILE A 307 12.87 2.13 -13.31
N ARG A 308 13.56 1.18 -13.95
CA ARG A 308 14.72 0.47 -13.40
C ARG A 308 16.02 1.20 -13.68
N ARG A 309 16.16 1.66 -14.89
CA ARG A 309 17.37 2.35 -15.38
C ARG A 309 16.97 3.46 -16.33
N LEU A 310 17.72 4.54 -16.29
CA LEU A 310 17.53 5.69 -17.12
C LEU A 310 18.90 6.12 -17.67
N SER A 311 19.01 6.22 -19.00
CA SER A 311 20.19 6.71 -19.69
C SER A 311 19.82 8.02 -20.40
N THR A 312 20.30 9.13 -19.87
CA THR A 312 20.10 10.44 -20.50
C THR A 312 20.99 10.63 -21.73
N GLU A 313 22.10 9.90 -21.81
CA GLU A 313 23.01 9.90 -22.96
C GLU A 313 22.35 9.21 -24.17
N ASP A 314 21.79 8.03 -23.95
CA ASP A 314 21.15 7.24 -25.01
C ASP A 314 19.67 7.60 -25.20
N GLN A 315 19.14 8.54 -24.41
CA GLN A 315 17.71 8.90 -24.40
C GLN A 315 16.81 7.65 -24.29
N SER A 316 17.19 6.72 -23.42
CA SER A 316 16.52 5.44 -23.22
C SER A 316 16.20 5.18 -21.76
N ALA A 317 15.16 4.37 -21.50
CA ALA A 317 14.84 3.89 -20.16
C ALA A 317 14.38 2.44 -20.18
N ASN A 318 14.72 1.70 -19.12
CA ASN A 318 14.19 0.36 -18.89
C ASN A 318 13.08 0.42 -17.85
N LEU A 319 11.92 -0.10 -18.22
CA LEU A 319 10.75 -0.22 -17.36
C LEU A 319 10.55 -1.68 -16.97
N GLU A 320 10.38 -1.95 -15.69
CA GLU A 320 9.80 -3.21 -15.22
C GLU A 320 8.28 -3.05 -15.19
N ILE A 321 7.59 -3.94 -15.89
CA ILE A 321 6.12 -3.96 -15.98
C ILE A 321 5.62 -5.19 -15.27
N LYS A 322 4.58 -5.03 -14.43
CA LYS A 322 3.88 -6.13 -13.80
C LYS A 322 2.39 -6.02 -14.06
N ILE A 323 1.80 -7.12 -14.45
CA ILE A 323 0.36 -7.23 -14.76
C ILE A 323 -0.12 -8.66 -14.58
N ASN A 324 -1.38 -8.82 -14.23
CA ASN A 324 -2.04 -10.11 -14.14
C ASN A 324 -2.99 -10.32 -15.32
N GLY A 325 -2.77 -11.41 -16.06
CA GLY A 325 -3.66 -11.87 -17.12
C GLY A 325 -4.59 -12.97 -16.64
N LYS A 326 -5.82 -13.00 -17.14
CA LYS A 326 -6.78 -14.08 -16.92
C LYS A 326 -6.76 -15.05 -18.09
N PHE A 327 -6.76 -16.33 -17.77
CA PHE A 327 -6.70 -17.44 -18.73
C PHE A 327 -7.79 -18.44 -18.38
N GLN A 328 -8.27 -19.15 -19.38
CA GLN A 328 -9.17 -20.29 -19.20
C GLN A 328 -8.73 -21.45 -20.08
N PRO A 329 -9.03 -22.70 -19.71
CA PRO A 329 -8.78 -23.84 -20.57
C PRO A 329 -9.68 -23.80 -21.81
N LYS A 330 -9.17 -24.24 -22.96
CA LYS A 330 -9.96 -24.51 -24.14
C LYS A 330 -10.83 -25.72 -23.88
N LEU A 331 -12.13 -25.52 -23.79
CA LEU A 331 -13.05 -26.59 -23.50
C LEU A 331 -13.01 -27.66 -24.58
N SER A 332 -12.93 -28.93 -24.18
CA SER A 332 -12.97 -30.07 -25.08
C SER A 332 -14.31 -30.10 -25.85
N THR A 333 -14.28 -30.46 -27.14
CA THR A 333 -15.50 -30.64 -27.97
C THR A 333 -16.48 -31.68 -27.40
N LYS A 334 -15.99 -32.62 -26.57
CA LYS A 334 -16.82 -33.60 -25.87
C LYS A 334 -17.81 -32.97 -24.91
N ILE A 335 -17.46 -31.82 -24.31
CA ILE A 335 -18.34 -31.09 -23.39
C ILE A 335 -19.64 -30.63 -24.09
N PHE A 336 -19.57 -30.40 -25.41
CA PHE A 336 -20.71 -29.94 -26.21
C PHE A 336 -21.50 -31.09 -26.83
N ASN A 337 -21.16 -32.36 -26.54
CA ASN A 337 -21.88 -33.53 -27.08
C ASN A 337 -23.26 -33.65 -26.43
N LYS A 338 -24.29 -33.26 -27.19
CA LYS A 338 -25.67 -33.26 -26.71
C LYS A 338 -26.25 -34.67 -26.59
N ASP A 339 -25.76 -35.62 -27.41
CA ASP A 339 -26.28 -37.00 -27.42
C ASP A 339 -26.03 -37.73 -26.10
N GLU A 340 -24.94 -37.46 -25.45
CA GLU A 340 -24.59 -38.11 -24.17
C GLU A 340 -25.45 -37.66 -23.01
N ILE A 341 -26.10 -36.50 -23.09
CA ILE A 341 -26.87 -35.91 -21.99
C ILE A 341 -28.37 -35.97 -22.14
N LYS A 342 -28.87 -36.49 -23.27
CA LYS A 342 -30.30 -36.68 -23.51
C LYS A 342 -30.95 -37.51 -22.41
N GLY A 343 -32.12 -37.10 -21.96
CA GLY A 343 -32.85 -37.78 -20.87
C GLY A 343 -32.29 -37.56 -19.47
N TYR A 344 -31.12 -36.94 -19.30
CA TYR A 344 -30.52 -36.70 -17.97
C TYR A 344 -31.40 -35.76 -17.16
N ASN A 345 -31.52 -36.04 -15.86
CA ASN A 345 -32.04 -35.06 -14.90
C ASN A 345 -30.93 -34.13 -14.42
N LYS A 346 -31.26 -33.10 -13.66
CA LYS A 346 -30.31 -32.12 -13.14
C LYS A 346 -29.11 -32.75 -12.42
N ARG A 347 -29.33 -33.75 -11.58
CA ARG A 347 -28.26 -34.44 -10.83
C ARG A 347 -27.33 -35.24 -11.75
N ALA A 348 -27.89 -35.90 -12.77
CA ALA A 348 -27.11 -36.66 -13.72
C ALA A 348 -26.26 -35.70 -14.60
N LEU A 349 -26.82 -34.54 -15.01
CA LEU A 349 -26.05 -33.49 -15.68
C LEU A 349 -24.88 -32.97 -14.82
N GLU A 350 -25.15 -32.64 -13.57
CA GLU A 350 -24.11 -32.17 -12.64
C GLU A 350 -23.02 -33.23 -12.43
N ALA A 351 -23.40 -34.51 -12.36
CA ALA A 351 -22.45 -35.62 -12.26
C ALA A 351 -21.63 -35.81 -13.55
N HIS A 352 -22.29 -35.73 -14.72
CA HIS A 352 -21.62 -35.85 -16.02
C HIS A 352 -20.57 -34.75 -16.21
N TYR A 353 -20.96 -33.49 -15.99
CA TYR A 353 -20.07 -32.36 -16.18
C TYR A 353 -18.99 -32.23 -15.11
N ARG A 354 -19.16 -32.83 -13.93
CA ARG A 354 -18.13 -32.90 -12.90
C ARG A 354 -16.88 -33.69 -13.31
N ASN A 355 -17.01 -34.56 -14.31
CA ASN A 355 -15.89 -35.33 -14.86
C ASN A 355 -14.96 -34.49 -15.77
N PHE A 356 -15.33 -33.25 -16.08
CA PHE A 356 -14.50 -32.33 -16.85
C PHE A 356 -13.78 -31.37 -15.91
N ASP A 357 -12.47 -31.59 -15.73
CA ASP A 357 -11.64 -30.82 -14.81
C ASP A 357 -11.53 -29.33 -15.21
N ASP A 358 -11.83 -29.02 -16.46
CA ASP A 358 -11.79 -27.66 -17.01
C ASP A 358 -12.98 -26.78 -16.56
N LEU A 359 -13.98 -27.35 -15.94
CA LEU A 359 -15.16 -26.64 -15.47
C LEU A 359 -15.11 -26.39 -13.97
N GLU A 360 -15.41 -25.16 -13.56
CA GLU A 360 -15.62 -24.78 -12.16
C GLU A 360 -17.03 -25.17 -11.72
N GLN A 361 -18.02 -24.83 -12.53
CA GLN A 361 -19.43 -25.03 -12.22
C GLN A 361 -20.28 -25.10 -13.47
N ILE A 362 -21.48 -25.73 -13.36
CA ILE A 362 -22.53 -25.60 -14.37
C ILE A 362 -23.80 -25.04 -13.73
N LYS A 363 -24.55 -24.27 -14.52
CA LYS A 363 -25.91 -23.84 -14.19
C LYS A 363 -26.89 -24.46 -15.17
N VAL A 364 -27.90 -25.15 -14.68
CA VAL A 364 -28.91 -25.84 -15.50
C VAL A 364 -30.26 -25.20 -15.29
N ARG A 365 -30.88 -24.74 -16.38
CA ARG A 365 -32.23 -24.17 -16.41
C ARG A 365 -33.10 -24.95 -17.37
N PHE A 366 -34.16 -25.57 -16.84
CA PHE A 366 -35.20 -26.20 -17.64
C PHE A 366 -36.35 -25.23 -17.89
N TRP A 367 -36.88 -25.24 -19.08
CA TRP A 367 -38.11 -24.52 -19.40
C TRP A 367 -39.09 -25.44 -20.13
N PRO A 368 -40.35 -25.53 -19.72
CA PRO A 368 -40.94 -24.97 -18.47
C PRO A 368 -40.32 -25.53 -17.19
N ASN A 369 -40.41 -24.79 -16.04
CA ASN A 369 -39.74 -25.14 -14.80
C ASN A 369 -40.13 -26.50 -14.15
N PHE A 370 -41.28 -27.06 -14.56
CA PHE A 370 -41.72 -28.36 -14.14
C PHE A 370 -41.09 -29.54 -14.90
N ARG A 371 -40.39 -29.27 -16.02
CA ARG A 371 -39.60 -30.28 -16.70
C ARG A 371 -38.36 -30.62 -15.91
N LYS A 372 -38.07 -31.94 -15.76
CA LYS A 372 -36.98 -32.44 -14.91
C LYS A 372 -35.86 -33.14 -15.70
N THR A 373 -36.03 -33.32 -17.00
CA THR A 373 -35.11 -34.07 -17.86
C THR A 373 -34.76 -33.30 -19.14
N VAL A 374 -33.58 -33.55 -19.68
CA VAL A 374 -33.09 -33.01 -20.94
C VAL A 374 -33.96 -33.51 -22.10
N PRO A 375 -34.35 -32.63 -23.05
CA PRO A 375 -35.08 -33.06 -24.27
C PRO A 375 -34.26 -33.99 -25.14
N GLU A 376 -34.94 -34.84 -25.94
CA GLU A 376 -34.30 -35.70 -26.95
C GLU A 376 -33.86 -34.92 -28.21
N MET A 377 -34.48 -33.78 -28.48
CA MET A 377 -34.19 -32.96 -29.67
C MET A 377 -33.01 -31.99 -29.41
N ASP A 378 -31.94 -32.10 -30.21
CA ASP A 378 -30.73 -31.27 -30.13
C ASP A 378 -31.01 -29.78 -30.20
N SER A 379 -31.98 -29.35 -31.02
CA SER A 379 -32.37 -27.94 -31.12
C SER A 379 -32.96 -27.35 -29.84
N ARG A 380 -33.30 -28.20 -28.86
CA ARG A 380 -33.87 -27.82 -27.57
C ARG A 380 -32.83 -27.85 -26.44
N ILE A 381 -31.63 -28.29 -26.75
CA ILE A 381 -30.50 -28.30 -25.81
C ILE A 381 -29.58 -27.14 -26.18
N ILE A 382 -29.51 -26.14 -25.31
CA ILE A 382 -28.63 -24.97 -25.45
C ILE A 382 -27.50 -25.15 -24.45
N ILE A 383 -26.26 -25.19 -24.94
CA ILE A 383 -25.06 -25.21 -24.15
C ILE A 383 -24.33 -23.89 -24.45
N GLU A 384 -24.12 -23.08 -23.42
CA GLU A 384 -23.46 -21.77 -23.52
C GLU A 384 -22.36 -21.66 -22.51
N ILE A 385 -21.33 -20.88 -22.83
CA ILE A 385 -20.21 -20.57 -21.91
C ILE A 385 -20.50 -19.21 -21.28
N GLN A 386 -20.36 -19.15 -19.99
CA GLN A 386 -20.37 -17.88 -19.26
C GLN A 386 -18.92 -17.42 -19.09
N ASN A 387 -18.56 -16.32 -19.76
CA ASN A 387 -17.27 -15.64 -19.61
C ASN A 387 -17.30 -14.65 -18.44
#